data_2d458b939ac2c3547ddf27f03263f006
#
_entry.id   2d458b939ac2c3547ddf27f03263f006
#
_cell.length_a   1.000
_cell.length_b   1.000
_cell.length_c   1.000
_cell.angle_alpha   90.00
_cell.angle_beta   90.00
_cell.angle_gamma   90.00
#
_symmetry.space_group_name_H-M   'P 1'
#
loop_
_entity.id
_entity.type
_entity.pdbx_description
1 polymer ?
#
loop_
_entity_poly.entity_id
_entity_poly.type
_entity_poly.pdbx_seq_one_letter_code
_entity_poly.pdbx_strand_id
1 'polypeptide(L)'
;MRSTFKILFYINRQKTKADGKTAILCRITIDGKSTAITTGEECKSSEWNSKQRLTTDKKTNQRIGEFKELVEKTYQEILIKDGVVSVELLKNRLQGIATMPTTLLAISKAELQSVKECVGKSRAESTYQNLLFSDKLLTEFVKDKGMTDIAITTITEDLFEEYRFYLKKRGLATATMNRYLCWLSRLMYRAVSQRLIRCNPFENAKYEKAEQKIRFLQKSDVAKLMALRVIDKEAEQARRMFIFSCFTGLAIADMEHLQFGHIQTAADGQKYIRKERQKTKVEFVVPLHPIAEAIINQCKKERPSMKEMQTVKGKGDDFIFHCACSCSVMSAKLSIVGKACVIRERLSYHMARHTFGTMSLSAGIPIESIAKMMGHASISSTQIYAQVTDNKISEDMDRLIRKHQTKETKEETV
;
A
#
# COMPACT_ATOMS: atom_id res chain seq x y z
N MET A 1 27.49 -20.26 3.77
CA MET A 1 28.05 -20.84 5.03
C MET A 1 27.25 -22.09 5.37
N ARG A 2 27.91 -23.19 5.81
CA ARG A 2 27.18 -24.36 6.29
C ARG A 2 26.61 -24.02 7.67
N SER A 3 25.30 -24.15 7.86
CA SER A 3 24.63 -23.99 9.15
C SER A 3 25.21 -24.98 10.18
N THR A 4 25.50 -24.51 11.38
CA THR A 4 26.00 -25.35 12.47
C THR A 4 24.86 -25.88 13.30
N PHE A 5 24.64 -27.19 13.29
CA PHE A 5 23.60 -27.87 14.07
C PHE A 5 24.23 -28.80 15.09
N LYS A 6 23.91 -28.64 16.39
CA LYS A 6 24.42 -29.46 17.49
C LYS A 6 23.31 -29.81 18.47
N ILE A 7 23.30 -31.06 18.92
CA ILE A 7 22.39 -31.58 19.94
C ILE A 7 23.22 -32.04 21.14
N LEU A 8 22.78 -31.69 22.36
CA LEU A 8 23.44 -32.02 23.60
C LEU A 8 22.41 -32.39 24.67
N PHE A 9 22.52 -33.57 25.23
CA PHE A 9 21.72 -34.00 26.39
C PHE A 9 22.43 -33.71 27.70
N TYR A 10 21.67 -33.25 28.71
CA TYR A 10 22.19 -32.92 30.04
C TYR A 10 21.09 -32.97 31.10
N ILE A 11 21.45 -33.03 32.35
CA ILE A 11 20.55 -32.91 33.50
C ILE A 11 20.82 -31.62 34.29
N ASN A 12 19.77 -31.05 34.89
CA ASN A 12 19.94 -29.90 35.79
C ASN A 12 19.88 -30.39 37.26
N ARG A 13 21.04 -30.61 37.89
CA ARG A 13 21.15 -31.10 39.25
C ARG A 13 20.53 -30.21 40.32
N GLN A 14 20.33 -28.92 40.01
CA GLN A 14 19.68 -27.97 40.92
C GLN A 14 18.15 -28.11 40.95
N LYS A 15 17.55 -28.77 39.93
CA LYS A 15 16.12 -29.00 39.81
C LYS A 15 15.75 -30.47 40.03
N THR A 16 16.27 -31.05 41.09
CA THR A 16 15.97 -32.44 41.48
C THR A 16 14.63 -32.48 42.25
N LYS A 17 13.76 -33.37 41.89
CA LYS A 17 12.49 -33.61 42.56
C LYS A 17 12.71 -34.25 43.94
N ALA A 18 11.66 -34.28 44.78
CA ALA A 18 11.69 -34.90 46.10
C ALA A 18 12.01 -36.43 46.07
N ASP A 19 11.75 -37.09 44.97
CA ASP A 19 12.09 -38.50 44.72
C ASP A 19 13.52 -38.74 44.23
N GLY A 20 14.34 -37.70 44.17
CA GLY A 20 15.75 -37.78 43.75
C GLY A 20 15.93 -37.80 42.20
N LYS A 21 14.86 -37.72 41.44
CA LYS A 21 14.90 -37.69 39.97
C LYS A 21 15.02 -36.28 39.42
N THR A 22 15.66 -36.12 38.29
CA THR A 22 15.78 -34.90 37.53
C THR A 22 15.48 -35.12 36.07
N ALA A 23 14.86 -34.11 35.42
CA ALA A 23 14.52 -34.23 33.99
C ALA A 23 15.78 -34.20 33.13
N ILE A 24 15.77 -35.05 32.09
CA ILE A 24 16.78 -35.02 31.05
C ILE A 24 16.40 -33.99 30.00
N LEU A 25 17.28 -33.02 29.76
CA LEU A 25 17.06 -31.88 28.87
C LEU A 25 17.91 -32.08 27.59
N CYS A 26 17.34 -31.69 26.47
CA CYS A 26 18.02 -31.62 25.18
C CYS A 26 18.30 -30.14 24.84
N ARG A 27 19.59 -29.77 24.75
CA ARG A 27 20.02 -28.46 24.24
C ARG A 27 20.27 -28.58 22.74
N ILE A 28 19.57 -27.77 21.98
CA ILE A 28 19.72 -27.64 20.54
C ILE A 28 20.40 -26.32 20.25
N THR A 29 21.47 -26.34 19.46
CA THR A 29 22.21 -25.14 19.04
C THR A 29 22.23 -25.08 17.52
N ILE A 30 21.78 -23.98 16.96
CA ILE A 30 21.79 -23.68 15.50
C ILE A 30 22.41 -22.30 15.33
N ASP A 31 23.49 -22.20 14.56
CA ASP A 31 24.17 -20.94 14.22
C ASP A 31 24.46 -20.05 15.44
N GLY A 32 24.98 -20.69 16.52
CA GLY A 32 25.33 -20.02 17.75
C GLY A 32 24.19 -19.72 18.72
N LYS A 33 22.92 -19.83 18.30
CA LYS A 33 21.76 -19.69 19.18
C LYS A 33 21.37 -21.03 19.76
N SER A 34 20.95 -21.08 21.04
CA SER A 34 20.59 -22.32 21.69
C SER A 34 19.26 -22.24 22.44
N THR A 35 18.55 -23.38 22.49
CA THR A 35 17.36 -23.60 23.33
C THR A 35 17.45 -24.93 24.05
N ALA A 36 16.68 -25.06 25.13
CA ALA A 36 16.54 -26.32 25.83
C ALA A 36 15.10 -26.83 25.75
N ILE A 37 14.93 -28.11 25.50
CA ILE A 37 13.66 -28.82 25.45
C ILE A 37 13.75 -30.01 26.41
N THR A 38 12.66 -30.28 27.14
CA THR A 38 12.59 -31.51 27.94
C THR A 38 12.38 -32.72 27.01
N THR A 39 13.09 -33.82 27.28
CA THR A 39 12.90 -35.08 26.56
C THR A 39 11.66 -35.84 27.00
N GLY A 40 11.07 -35.49 28.15
CA GLY A 40 10.03 -36.26 28.82
C GLY A 40 10.59 -37.36 29.75
N GLU A 41 11.88 -37.65 29.66
CA GLU A 41 12.56 -38.69 30.48
C GLU A 41 13.22 -38.06 31.69
N GLU A 42 13.33 -38.87 32.77
CA GLU A 42 13.94 -38.52 34.06
C GLU A 42 14.92 -39.62 34.48
N CYS A 43 15.95 -39.22 35.22
CA CYS A 43 16.89 -40.15 35.87
C CYS A 43 17.34 -39.61 37.22
N LYS A 44 17.87 -40.49 38.08
CA LYS A 44 18.57 -40.05 39.31
C LYS A 44 19.90 -39.37 38.96
N SER A 45 20.26 -38.35 39.68
CA SER A 45 21.52 -37.63 39.43
C SER A 45 22.77 -38.52 39.53
N SER A 46 22.74 -39.59 40.35
CA SER A 46 23.77 -40.58 40.49
C SER A 46 23.91 -41.51 39.27
N GLU A 47 22.84 -41.71 38.52
CA GLU A 47 22.80 -42.63 37.36
C GLU A 47 23.25 -41.94 36.06
N TRP A 48 23.42 -40.59 36.07
CA TRP A 48 23.80 -39.83 34.90
C TRP A 48 25.29 -39.73 34.68
N ASN A 49 25.75 -40.24 33.53
CA ASN A 49 27.13 -40.10 33.10
C ASN A 49 27.28 -38.83 32.22
N SER A 50 27.88 -37.76 32.77
CA SER A 50 28.07 -36.49 32.08
C SER A 50 29.04 -36.53 30.89
N LYS A 51 29.97 -37.51 30.84
CA LYS A 51 30.89 -37.70 29.69
C LYS A 51 30.22 -38.40 28.53
N GLN A 52 29.50 -39.49 28.81
CA GLN A 52 28.77 -40.24 27.80
C GLN A 52 27.41 -39.65 27.48
N ARG A 53 26.88 -38.75 28.35
CA ARG A 53 25.53 -38.12 28.21
C ARG A 53 24.40 -39.14 28.16
N LEU A 54 24.54 -40.17 28.93
CA LEU A 54 23.64 -41.31 29.05
C LEU A 54 23.39 -41.66 30.52
N THR A 55 22.31 -42.35 30.80
CA THR A 55 21.98 -42.91 32.12
C THR A 55 22.39 -44.39 32.16
N THR A 56 22.39 -45.01 33.35
CA THR A 56 22.60 -46.46 33.51
C THR A 56 21.42 -47.29 33.02
N ASP A 57 20.22 -46.68 32.88
CA ASP A 57 19.04 -47.39 32.38
C ASP A 57 19.01 -47.44 30.85
N LYS A 58 19.06 -48.68 30.32
CA LYS A 58 19.07 -48.95 28.87
C LYS A 58 17.79 -48.44 28.16
N LYS A 59 16.61 -48.57 28.81
CA LYS A 59 15.32 -48.13 28.21
C LYS A 59 15.27 -46.61 28.04
N THR A 60 15.72 -45.88 29.06
CA THR A 60 15.81 -44.41 29.00
C THR A 60 16.81 -43.97 27.91
N ASN A 61 17.95 -44.69 27.81
CA ASN A 61 18.93 -44.38 26.74
C ASN A 61 18.38 -44.61 25.33
N GLN A 62 17.58 -45.67 25.13
CA GLN A 62 16.91 -45.92 23.86
C GLN A 62 15.97 -44.74 23.51
N ARG A 63 15.15 -44.29 24.45
CA ARG A 63 14.22 -43.14 24.24
C ARG A 63 14.96 -41.83 23.98
N ILE A 64 16.10 -41.59 24.63
CA ILE A 64 16.98 -40.46 24.31
C ILE A 64 17.49 -40.56 22.87
N GLY A 65 17.85 -41.77 22.40
CA GLY A 65 18.24 -42.05 21.01
C GLY A 65 17.10 -41.75 20.03
N GLU A 66 15.91 -42.25 20.28
CA GLU A 66 14.71 -42.01 19.48
C GLU A 66 14.36 -40.52 19.44
N PHE A 67 14.49 -39.80 20.56
CA PHE A 67 14.28 -38.36 20.62
C PHE A 67 15.33 -37.60 19.79
N LYS A 68 16.60 -38.05 19.82
CA LYS A 68 17.66 -37.46 18.98
C LYS A 68 17.34 -37.60 17.50
N GLU A 69 16.95 -38.79 17.06
CA GLU A 69 16.55 -39.06 15.68
C GLU A 69 15.35 -38.22 15.25
N LEU A 70 14.35 -38.04 16.14
CA LEU A 70 13.22 -37.18 15.88
C LEU A 70 13.64 -35.72 15.67
N VAL A 71 14.57 -35.20 16.50
CA VAL A 71 15.10 -33.84 16.37
C VAL A 71 15.86 -33.68 15.05
N GLU A 72 16.71 -34.63 14.69
CA GLU A 72 17.48 -34.63 13.44
C GLU A 72 16.57 -34.72 12.22
N LYS A 73 15.58 -35.61 12.22
CA LYS A 73 14.58 -35.74 11.16
C LYS A 73 13.76 -34.46 10.99
N THR A 74 13.26 -33.89 12.07
CA THR A 74 12.48 -32.65 12.06
C THR A 74 13.32 -31.49 11.54
N TYR A 75 14.61 -31.40 11.90
CA TYR A 75 15.55 -30.40 11.38
C TYR A 75 15.67 -30.54 9.85
N GLN A 76 15.87 -31.77 9.34
CA GLN A 76 15.97 -31.98 7.89
C GLN A 76 14.67 -31.68 7.15
N GLU A 77 13.53 -32.05 7.70
CA GLU A 77 12.22 -31.74 7.10
C GLU A 77 12.00 -30.21 6.97
N ILE A 78 12.35 -29.43 8.01
CA ILE A 78 12.26 -27.98 7.97
C ILE A 78 13.26 -27.42 6.96
N LEU A 79 14.50 -27.92 6.95
CA LEU A 79 15.53 -27.45 6.02
C LEU A 79 15.15 -27.69 4.55
N ILE A 80 14.56 -28.84 4.24
CA ILE A 80 14.08 -29.15 2.89
C ILE A 80 12.89 -28.28 2.50
N LYS A 81 11.95 -28.05 3.43
CA LYS A 81 10.72 -27.32 3.16
C LYS A 81 10.92 -25.82 3.11
N ASP A 82 11.61 -25.26 4.12
CA ASP A 82 11.68 -23.82 4.38
C ASP A 82 13.07 -23.24 4.02
N GLY A 83 14.06 -24.10 3.72
CA GLY A 83 15.42 -23.71 3.34
C GLY A 83 16.28 -23.13 4.46
N VAL A 84 15.67 -22.77 5.61
CA VAL A 84 16.32 -22.21 6.79
C VAL A 84 15.69 -22.78 8.05
N VAL A 85 16.51 -23.14 9.06
CA VAL A 85 16.03 -23.64 10.35
C VAL A 85 16.47 -22.71 11.46
N SER A 86 15.52 -22.15 12.22
CA SER A 86 15.81 -21.48 13.48
C SER A 86 15.58 -22.40 14.67
N VAL A 87 16.22 -22.09 15.80
CA VAL A 87 16.08 -22.84 17.04
C VAL A 87 14.63 -22.83 17.54
N GLU A 88 13.94 -21.70 17.43
CA GLU A 88 12.55 -21.54 17.82
C GLU A 88 11.61 -22.33 16.92
N LEU A 89 11.86 -22.33 15.60
CA LEU A 89 11.05 -23.08 14.64
C LEU A 89 11.13 -24.59 14.93
N LEU A 90 12.33 -25.10 15.14
CA LEU A 90 12.56 -26.50 15.47
C LEU A 90 11.90 -26.89 16.80
N LYS A 91 12.05 -26.04 17.83
CA LYS A 91 11.39 -26.25 19.14
C LYS A 91 9.87 -26.32 19.02
N ASN A 92 9.27 -25.34 18.33
CA ASN A 92 7.81 -25.28 18.15
C ASN A 92 7.28 -26.49 17.40
N ARG A 93 8.00 -26.96 16.37
CA ARG A 93 7.63 -28.14 15.59
C ARG A 93 7.69 -29.42 16.45
N LEU A 94 8.73 -29.57 17.26
CA LEU A 94 8.89 -30.71 18.18
C LEU A 94 7.80 -30.73 19.27
N GLN A 95 7.31 -29.57 19.70
CA GLN A 95 6.26 -29.42 20.71
C GLN A 95 4.84 -29.50 20.11
N GLY A 96 4.68 -29.71 18.80
CA GLY A 96 3.36 -29.74 18.14
C GLY A 96 2.64 -28.41 18.13
N ILE A 97 3.33 -27.30 18.44
CA ILE A 97 2.77 -25.96 18.39
C ILE A 97 2.64 -25.58 16.91
N ALA A 98 1.44 -25.14 16.50
CA ALA A 98 1.20 -24.64 15.15
C ALA A 98 2.31 -23.61 14.78
N THR A 99 3.10 -23.95 13.77
CA THR A 99 4.26 -23.12 13.42
C THR A 99 3.80 -21.83 12.75
N MET A 100 3.91 -20.74 13.47
CA MET A 100 3.84 -19.42 12.87
C MET A 100 4.97 -19.27 11.84
N PRO A 101 4.73 -18.60 10.70
CA PRO A 101 5.78 -18.36 9.73
C PRO A 101 6.92 -17.58 10.39
N THR A 102 8.13 -18.15 10.36
CA THR A 102 9.32 -17.58 11.03
C THR A 102 10.36 -17.07 10.06
N THR A 103 10.07 -17.16 8.77
CA THR A 103 10.93 -16.67 7.68
C THR A 103 10.26 -15.51 6.95
N LEU A 104 11.06 -14.66 6.31
CA LEU A 104 10.62 -13.41 5.68
C LEU A 104 9.57 -13.65 4.59
N LEU A 105 9.83 -14.57 3.67
CA LEU A 105 8.90 -14.86 2.57
C LEU A 105 7.65 -15.60 3.06
N ALA A 106 7.78 -16.43 4.10
CA ALA A 106 6.62 -17.09 4.70
C ALA A 106 5.69 -16.09 5.39
N ILE A 107 6.23 -15.09 6.12
CA ILE A 107 5.42 -13.98 6.68
C ILE A 107 4.80 -13.14 5.57
N SER A 108 5.56 -12.86 4.49
CA SER A 108 5.05 -12.10 3.34
C SER A 108 3.84 -12.80 2.71
N LYS A 109 3.92 -14.10 2.47
CA LYS A 109 2.80 -14.89 1.94
C LYS A 109 1.59 -14.92 2.89
N ALA A 110 1.83 -15.09 4.19
CA ALA A 110 0.75 -15.07 5.19
C ALA A 110 0.06 -13.69 5.26
N GLU A 111 0.82 -12.60 5.16
CA GLU A 111 0.27 -11.25 5.12
C GLU A 111 -0.54 -10.99 3.84
N LEU A 112 -0.04 -11.45 2.67
CA LEU A 112 -0.76 -11.38 1.41
C LEU A 112 -2.08 -12.16 1.46
N GLN A 113 -2.10 -13.34 2.05
CA GLN A 113 -3.31 -14.14 2.21
C GLN A 113 -4.34 -13.41 3.09
N SER A 114 -3.88 -12.84 4.21
CA SER A 114 -4.74 -12.02 5.10
C SER A 114 -5.34 -10.80 4.36
N VAL A 115 -4.55 -10.12 3.54
CA VAL A 115 -5.05 -8.99 2.72
C VAL A 115 -6.04 -9.47 1.66
N LYS A 116 -5.79 -10.62 1.02
CA LYS A 116 -6.69 -11.21 0.01
C LYS A 116 -8.09 -11.49 0.57
N GLU A 117 -8.17 -12.01 1.79
CA GLU A 117 -9.43 -12.29 2.48
C GLU A 117 -10.24 -11.01 2.81
N CYS A 118 -9.54 -9.87 2.86
CA CYS A 118 -10.15 -8.57 3.09
C CYS A 118 -10.57 -7.84 1.79
N VAL A 119 -10.21 -8.37 0.61
CA VAL A 119 -10.57 -7.78 -0.68
C VAL A 119 -12.09 -7.80 -0.87
N GLY A 120 -12.64 -6.70 -1.37
CA GLY A 120 -14.09 -6.51 -1.53
C GLY A 120 -14.82 -6.11 -0.25
N LYS A 121 -14.21 -6.27 0.94
CA LYS A 121 -14.77 -5.86 2.24
C LYS A 121 -14.14 -4.53 2.71
N SER A 122 -12.89 -4.56 3.11
CA SER A 122 -12.14 -3.41 3.65
C SER A 122 -10.95 -2.99 2.80
N ARG A 123 -10.58 -3.77 1.78
CA ARG A 123 -9.45 -3.53 0.88
C ARG A 123 -9.88 -3.61 -0.59
N ALA A 124 -9.30 -2.73 -1.41
CA ALA A 124 -9.51 -2.78 -2.86
C ALA A 124 -8.60 -3.83 -3.51
N GLU A 125 -9.07 -4.48 -4.58
CA GLU A 125 -8.29 -5.43 -5.39
C GLU A 125 -6.96 -4.82 -5.85
N SER A 126 -6.96 -3.55 -6.29
CA SER A 126 -5.75 -2.84 -6.69
C SER A 126 -4.69 -2.73 -5.59
N THR A 127 -5.11 -2.69 -4.31
CA THR A 127 -4.18 -2.71 -3.18
C THR A 127 -3.51 -4.07 -3.06
N TYR A 128 -4.26 -5.16 -3.18
CA TYR A 128 -3.74 -6.52 -3.16
C TYR A 128 -2.76 -6.74 -4.31
N GLN A 129 -3.11 -6.35 -5.54
CA GLN A 129 -2.23 -6.45 -6.71
C GLN A 129 -0.90 -5.70 -6.52
N ASN A 130 -0.94 -4.49 -5.95
CA ASN A 130 0.27 -3.74 -5.62
C ASN A 130 1.17 -4.45 -4.60
N LEU A 131 0.57 -5.13 -3.61
CA LEU A 131 1.33 -5.90 -2.61
C LEU A 131 1.93 -7.18 -3.21
N LEU A 132 1.24 -7.83 -4.15
CA LEU A 132 1.80 -8.95 -4.92
C LEU A 132 3.08 -8.56 -5.67
N PHE A 133 3.09 -7.37 -6.29
CA PHE A 133 4.32 -6.86 -6.92
C PHE A 133 5.43 -6.60 -5.91
N SER A 134 5.09 -6.13 -4.70
CA SER A 134 6.06 -5.92 -3.63
C SER A 134 6.67 -7.24 -3.15
N ASP A 135 5.84 -8.27 -2.97
CA ASP A 135 6.27 -9.61 -2.60
C ASP A 135 7.14 -10.26 -3.68
N LYS A 136 6.75 -10.11 -4.95
CA LYS A 136 7.53 -10.62 -6.08
C LYS A 136 8.95 -10.04 -6.08
N LEU A 137 9.11 -8.72 -5.95
CA LEU A 137 10.43 -8.07 -5.92
C LEU A 137 11.24 -8.47 -4.69
N LEU A 138 10.59 -8.63 -3.53
CA LEU A 138 11.25 -9.11 -2.32
C LEU A 138 11.75 -10.56 -2.51
N THR A 139 10.94 -11.42 -3.12
CA THR A 139 11.32 -12.80 -3.45
C THR A 139 12.50 -12.85 -4.43
N GLU A 140 12.49 -11.99 -5.45
CA GLU A 140 13.60 -11.88 -6.40
C GLU A 140 14.89 -11.41 -5.72
N PHE A 141 14.81 -10.44 -4.81
CA PHE A 141 15.94 -9.97 -4.01
C PHE A 141 16.56 -11.07 -3.15
N VAL A 142 15.72 -11.85 -2.43
CA VAL A 142 16.20 -12.98 -1.60
C VAL A 142 16.91 -14.02 -2.47
N LYS A 143 16.39 -14.33 -3.65
CA LYS A 143 17.01 -15.23 -4.62
C LYS A 143 18.34 -14.70 -5.16
N ASP A 144 18.41 -13.41 -5.47
CA ASP A 144 19.62 -12.74 -5.95
C ASP A 144 20.77 -12.80 -4.93
N LYS A 145 20.44 -12.83 -3.63
CA LYS A 145 21.38 -13.12 -2.54
C LYS A 145 21.83 -14.58 -2.46
N GLY A 146 21.35 -15.46 -3.34
CA GLY A 146 21.63 -16.91 -3.30
C GLY A 146 20.92 -17.65 -2.16
N MET A 147 19.86 -17.06 -1.58
CA MET A 147 19.11 -17.61 -0.47
C MET A 147 17.72 -18.10 -0.92
N THR A 148 17.22 -19.14 -0.28
CA THR A 148 15.83 -19.61 -0.49
C THR A 148 14.84 -18.76 0.33
N ASP A 149 15.21 -18.36 1.56
CA ASP A 149 14.45 -17.49 2.46
C ASP A 149 15.39 -16.95 3.55
N ILE A 150 14.91 -16.02 4.38
CA ILE A 150 15.68 -15.38 5.46
C ILE A 150 14.93 -15.57 6.78
N ALA A 151 15.61 -16.11 7.81
CA ALA A 151 15.01 -16.22 9.14
C ALA A 151 14.79 -14.82 9.74
N ILE A 152 13.58 -14.55 10.24
CA ILE A 152 13.20 -13.24 10.80
C ILE A 152 14.15 -12.79 11.92
N THR A 153 14.61 -13.71 12.75
CA THR A 153 15.51 -13.44 13.88
C THR A 153 16.93 -13.04 13.49
N THR A 154 17.30 -13.21 12.21
CA THR A 154 18.62 -12.83 11.69
C THR A 154 18.60 -11.51 10.91
N ILE A 155 17.43 -10.91 10.74
CA ILE A 155 17.27 -9.67 10.00
C ILE A 155 17.80 -8.49 10.85
N THR A 156 18.72 -7.73 10.27
CA THR A 156 19.29 -6.49 10.83
C THR A 156 18.93 -5.30 9.94
N GLU A 157 19.26 -4.09 10.38
CA GLU A 157 19.07 -2.85 9.61
C GLU A 157 19.77 -2.91 8.25
N ASP A 158 20.90 -3.62 8.15
CA ASP A 158 21.66 -3.76 6.89
C ASP A 158 20.82 -4.34 5.76
N LEU A 159 19.89 -5.27 6.04
CA LEU A 159 19.00 -5.82 5.02
C LEU A 159 18.13 -4.76 4.35
N PHE A 160 17.73 -3.72 5.09
CA PHE A 160 16.95 -2.62 4.53
C PHE A 160 17.78 -1.83 3.51
N GLU A 161 19.05 -1.54 3.84
CA GLU A 161 19.97 -0.83 2.95
C GLU A 161 20.33 -1.66 1.70
N GLU A 162 20.58 -2.95 1.89
CA GLU A 162 20.85 -3.88 0.77
C GLU A 162 19.65 -3.95 -0.18
N TYR A 163 18.42 -4.06 0.37
CA TYR A 163 17.21 -4.08 -0.45
C TYR A 163 16.99 -2.74 -1.16
N ARG A 164 17.24 -1.61 -0.47
CA ARG A 164 17.20 -0.28 -1.09
C ARG A 164 18.17 -0.17 -2.27
N PHE A 165 19.41 -0.62 -2.07
CA PHE A 165 20.43 -0.62 -3.12
C PHE A 165 20.02 -1.50 -4.31
N TYR A 166 19.49 -2.69 -4.04
CA TYR A 166 18.95 -3.58 -5.07
C TYR A 166 17.84 -2.92 -5.91
N LEU A 167 16.89 -2.27 -5.25
CA LEU A 167 15.80 -1.54 -5.92
C LEU A 167 16.34 -0.37 -6.75
N LYS A 168 17.34 0.35 -6.25
CA LYS A 168 17.99 1.46 -6.93
C LYS A 168 18.74 1.01 -8.18
N LYS A 169 19.44 -0.12 -8.11
CA LYS A 169 20.13 -0.73 -9.27
C LYS A 169 19.17 -1.09 -10.41
N ARG A 170 17.90 -1.38 -10.09
CA ARG A 170 16.84 -1.61 -11.08
C ARG A 170 16.25 -0.34 -11.70
N GLY A 171 16.76 0.83 -11.37
CA GLY A 171 16.31 2.11 -11.94
C GLY A 171 14.91 2.54 -11.51
N LEU A 172 14.42 2.06 -10.36
CA LEU A 172 13.09 2.42 -9.87
C LEU A 172 13.07 3.85 -9.31
N ALA A 173 11.97 4.58 -9.56
CA ALA A 173 11.75 5.89 -8.98
C ALA A 173 11.66 5.82 -7.44
N THR A 174 12.17 6.86 -6.75
CA THR A 174 12.24 6.92 -5.28
C THR A 174 10.91 6.63 -4.59
N ALA A 175 9.79 7.18 -5.09
CA ALA A 175 8.46 6.91 -4.54
C ALA A 175 8.06 5.43 -4.65
N THR A 176 8.48 4.75 -5.73
CA THR A 176 8.24 3.33 -5.95
C THR A 176 9.12 2.47 -5.04
N MET A 177 10.41 2.83 -4.89
CA MET A 177 11.31 2.17 -3.95
C MET A 177 10.80 2.26 -2.52
N ASN A 178 10.40 3.47 -2.08
CA ASN A 178 9.84 3.67 -0.74
C ASN A 178 8.62 2.78 -0.47
N ARG A 179 7.76 2.57 -1.47
CA ARG A 179 6.61 1.67 -1.34
C ARG A 179 7.03 0.22 -1.07
N TYR A 180 8.08 -0.28 -1.74
CA TYR A 180 8.61 -1.62 -1.53
C TYR A 180 9.33 -1.75 -0.18
N LEU A 181 10.07 -0.72 0.23
CA LEU A 181 10.70 -0.65 1.55
C LEU A 181 9.63 -0.60 2.67
N CYS A 182 8.52 0.12 2.48
CA CYS A 182 7.38 0.10 3.40
C CYS A 182 6.76 -1.31 3.52
N TRP A 183 6.72 -2.09 2.44
CA TRP A 183 6.27 -3.48 2.51
C TRP A 183 7.19 -4.30 3.42
N LEU A 184 8.50 -4.24 3.20
CA LEU A 184 9.49 -4.93 4.02
C LEU A 184 9.37 -4.54 5.51
N SER A 185 9.26 -3.23 5.81
CA SER A 185 9.07 -2.74 7.18
C SER A 185 7.74 -3.23 7.80
N ARG A 186 6.66 -3.28 7.02
CA ARG A 186 5.36 -3.83 7.44
C ARG A 186 5.46 -5.29 7.87
N LEU A 187 6.24 -6.10 7.14
CA LEU A 187 6.47 -7.51 7.52
C LEU A 187 7.19 -7.62 8.87
N MET A 188 8.12 -6.72 9.17
CA MET A 188 8.80 -6.68 10.47
C MET A 188 7.84 -6.27 11.59
N TYR A 189 6.96 -5.27 11.38
CA TYR A 189 5.91 -4.95 12.37
C TYR A 189 4.96 -6.12 12.58
N ARG A 190 4.65 -6.90 11.54
CA ARG A 190 3.86 -8.15 11.69
C ARG A 190 4.62 -9.17 12.55
N ALA A 191 5.92 -9.35 12.32
CA ALA A 191 6.76 -10.22 13.14
C ALA A 191 6.82 -9.78 14.61
N VAL A 192 6.86 -8.48 14.89
CA VAL A 192 6.77 -7.93 16.26
C VAL A 192 5.41 -8.26 16.87
N SER A 193 4.31 -8.01 16.15
CA SER A 193 2.96 -8.32 16.64
C SER A 193 2.74 -9.80 16.94
N GLN A 194 3.45 -10.68 16.23
CA GLN A 194 3.47 -12.13 16.44
C GLN A 194 4.50 -12.58 17.49
N ARG A 195 5.20 -11.63 18.14
CA ARG A 195 6.25 -11.89 19.15
C ARG A 195 7.43 -12.74 18.64
N LEU A 196 7.70 -12.72 17.35
CA LEU A 196 8.84 -13.41 16.74
C LEU A 196 10.15 -12.62 16.97
N ILE A 197 10.05 -11.30 17.00
CA ILE A 197 11.13 -10.35 17.33
C ILE A 197 10.61 -9.32 18.33
N ARG A 198 11.52 -8.67 19.07
CA ARG A 198 11.17 -7.69 20.11
C ARG A 198 10.79 -6.31 19.55
N CYS A 199 11.52 -5.87 18.53
CA CYS A 199 11.35 -4.56 17.89
C CYS A 199 11.55 -4.70 16.36
N ASN A 200 11.07 -3.73 15.62
CA ASN A 200 11.33 -3.66 14.19
C ASN A 200 12.78 -3.20 13.95
N PRO A 201 13.63 -4.02 13.30
CA PRO A 201 15.02 -3.63 13.03
C PRO A 201 15.14 -2.41 12.09
N PHE A 202 14.04 -2.02 11.42
CA PHE A 202 13.98 -0.91 10.47
C PHE A 202 13.30 0.35 11.04
N GLU A 203 13.09 0.41 12.36
CA GLU A 203 12.36 1.51 13.00
C GLU A 203 13.00 2.88 12.74
N ASN A 204 14.34 2.92 12.74
CA ASN A 204 15.14 4.13 12.50
C ASN A 204 15.57 4.31 11.03
N ALA A 205 15.18 3.39 10.14
CA ALA A 205 15.57 3.44 8.75
C ALA A 205 14.97 4.67 8.04
N LYS A 206 15.82 5.43 7.36
CA LYS A 206 15.41 6.65 6.66
C LYS A 206 14.98 6.35 5.24
N TYR A 207 13.81 6.86 4.87
CA TYR A 207 13.32 6.83 3.50
C TYR A 207 13.86 8.03 2.72
N GLU A 208 14.22 7.83 1.45
CA GLU A 208 14.62 8.94 0.58
C GLU A 208 13.41 9.82 0.28
N LYS A 209 13.60 11.14 0.30
CA LYS A 209 12.53 12.09 -0.04
C LYS A 209 12.20 12.00 -1.53
N ALA A 210 11.00 11.58 -1.85
CA ALA A 210 10.52 11.56 -3.22
C ALA A 210 10.09 12.97 -3.66
N GLU A 211 10.58 13.44 -4.81
CA GLU A 211 10.09 14.68 -5.40
C GLU A 211 8.65 14.49 -5.89
N GLN A 212 7.74 15.32 -5.40
CA GLN A 212 6.37 15.36 -5.88
C GLN A 212 6.24 16.49 -6.91
N LYS A 213 6.35 16.17 -8.19
CA LYS A 213 6.05 17.13 -9.26
C LYS A 213 4.57 17.06 -9.61
N ILE A 214 3.83 18.09 -9.21
CA ILE A 214 2.41 18.22 -9.55
C ILE A 214 2.33 18.70 -11.00
N ARG A 215 1.67 17.88 -11.83
CA ARG A 215 1.39 18.23 -13.23
C ARG A 215 -0.03 18.74 -13.34
N PHE A 216 -0.20 19.93 -13.88
CA PHE A 216 -1.50 20.55 -14.13
C PHE A 216 -1.43 21.31 -15.45
N LEU A 217 -2.59 21.61 -16.04
CA LEU A 217 -2.70 22.34 -17.28
C LEU A 217 -2.87 23.85 -17.01
N GLN A 218 -2.28 24.65 -17.90
CA GLN A 218 -2.55 26.08 -17.97
C GLN A 218 -3.95 26.34 -18.54
N LYS A 219 -4.54 27.51 -18.23
CA LYS A 219 -5.84 27.90 -18.77
C LYS A 219 -5.89 27.84 -20.30
N SER A 220 -4.80 28.22 -20.98
CA SER A 220 -4.66 28.14 -22.43
C SER A 220 -4.79 26.71 -22.98
N ASP A 221 -4.23 25.72 -22.29
CA ASP A 221 -4.30 24.35 -22.74
C ASP A 221 -5.68 23.73 -22.51
N VAL A 222 -6.35 24.11 -21.41
CA VAL A 222 -7.77 23.77 -21.20
C VAL A 222 -8.65 24.38 -22.30
N ALA A 223 -8.40 25.63 -22.71
CA ALA A 223 -9.12 26.26 -23.80
C ALA A 223 -8.91 25.54 -25.16
N LYS A 224 -7.66 25.09 -25.46
CA LYS A 224 -7.39 24.28 -26.68
C LYS A 224 -8.17 22.96 -26.65
N LEU A 225 -8.20 22.28 -25.48
CA LEU A 225 -8.97 21.05 -25.32
C LEU A 225 -10.48 21.30 -25.54
N MET A 226 -11.01 22.42 -25.06
CA MET A 226 -12.42 22.78 -25.24
C MET A 226 -12.76 23.06 -26.72
N ALA A 227 -11.86 23.72 -27.46
CA ALA A 227 -12.04 24.08 -28.85
C ALA A 227 -11.85 22.89 -29.82
N LEU A 228 -11.15 21.81 -29.40
CA LEU A 228 -10.87 20.67 -30.26
C LEU A 228 -12.14 19.93 -30.66
N ARG A 229 -12.30 19.67 -31.96
CA ARG A 229 -13.33 18.76 -32.50
C ARG A 229 -12.74 17.37 -32.68
N VAL A 230 -13.33 16.38 -32.08
CA VAL A 230 -12.87 14.98 -32.12
C VAL A 230 -13.93 14.13 -32.81
N ILE A 231 -13.54 13.40 -33.84
CA ILE A 231 -14.45 12.55 -34.63
C ILE A 231 -14.65 11.18 -33.96
N ASP A 232 -13.58 10.62 -33.38
CA ASP A 232 -13.63 9.35 -32.67
C ASP A 232 -14.48 9.49 -31.40
N LYS A 233 -15.58 8.77 -31.31
CA LYS A 233 -16.52 8.80 -30.17
C LYS A 233 -15.87 8.52 -28.83
N GLU A 234 -14.95 7.56 -28.76
CA GLU A 234 -14.26 7.21 -27.50
C GLU A 234 -13.27 8.31 -27.08
N ALA A 235 -12.53 8.89 -28.03
CA ALA A 235 -11.63 10.00 -27.76
C ALA A 235 -12.41 11.27 -27.37
N GLU A 236 -13.55 11.54 -27.98
CA GLU A 236 -14.43 12.64 -27.61
C GLU A 236 -14.97 12.46 -26.18
N GLN A 237 -15.39 11.26 -25.84
CA GLN A 237 -15.84 10.95 -24.47
C GLN A 237 -14.69 11.12 -23.46
N ALA A 238 -13.48 10.64 -23.79
CA ALA A 238 -12.30 10.84 -22.96
C ALA A 238 -12.00 12.33 -22.75
N ARG A 239 -12.09 13.14 -23.81
CA ARG A 239 -11.92 14.59 -23.74
C ARG A 239 -12.97 15.25 -22.86
N ARG A 240 -14.25 14.93 -23.03
CA ARG A 240 -15.35 15.49 -22.22
C ARG A 240 -15.20 15.17 -20.75
N MET A 241 -14.88 13.92 -20.42
CA MET A 241 -14.64 13.52 -19.04
C MET A 241 -13.42 14.23 -18.44
N PHE A 242 -12.37 14.44 -19.25
CA PHE A 242 -11.19 15.18 -18.80
C PHE A 242 -11.53 16.65 -18.50
N ILE A 243 -12.23 17.34 -19.40
CA ILE A 243 -12.67 18.72 -19.20
C ILE A 243 -13.61 18.79 -17.99
N PHE A 244 -14.56 17.87 -17.87
CA PHE A 244 -15.45 17.79 -16.71
C PHE A 244 -14.68 17.70 -15.40
N SER A 245 -13.64 16.84 -15.34
CA SER A 245 -12.76 16.75 -14.18
C SER A 245 -11.98 18.04 -13.90
N CYS A 246 -11.58 18.81 -14.93
CA CYS A 246 -10.94 20.12 -14.76
C CYS A 246 -11.85 21.16 -14.09
N PHE A 247 -13.18 21.03 -14.23
CA PHE A 247 -14.15 21.98 -13.67
C PHE A 247 -14.91 21.46 -12.46
N THR A 248 -14.72 20.18 -12.08
CA THR A 248 -15.41 19.60 -10.92
C THR A 248 -14.45 18.97 -9.91
N GLY A 249 -13.22 18.70 -10.31
CA GLY A 249 -12.23 18.03 -9.48
C GLY A 249 -12.52 16.54 -9.24
N LEU A 250 -13.53 15.94 -9.89
CA LEU A 250 -13.88 14.53 -9.71
C LEU A 250 -12.78 13.61 -10.25
N ALA A 251 -12.49 12.54 -9.50
CA ALA A 251 -11.63 11.48 -9.98
C ALA A 251 -12.36 10.60 -11.01
N ILE A 252 -11.62 9.90 -11.89
CA ILE A 252 -12.23 9.04 -12.93
C ILE A 252 -13.20 8.01 -12.34
N ALA A 253 -12.83 7.34 -11.25
CA ALA A 253 -13.69 6.36 -10.60
C ALA A 253 -15.00 6.97 -10.07
N ASP A 254 -14.98 8.23 -9.63
CA ASP A 254 -16.17 8.95 -9.17
C ASP A 254 -17.05 9.37 -10.35
N MET A 255 -16.44 9.75 -11.49
CA MET A 255 -17.14 10.07 -12.73
C MET A 255 -17.78 8.84 -13.39
N GLU A 256 -17.08 7.70 -13.40
CA GLU A 256 -17.62 6.43 -13.92
C GLU A 256 -18.89 5.96 -13.19
N HIS A 257 -19.06 6.40 -11.93
CA HIS A 257 -20.22 6.08 -11.10
C HIS A 257 -21.11 7.31 -10.85
N LEU A 258 -20.98 8.36 -11.65
CA LEU A 258 -21.79 9.56 -11.52
C LEU A 258 -23.14 9.36 -12.22
N GLN A 259 -24.22 9.57 -11.46
CA GLN A 259 -25.61 9.42 -11.92
C GLN A 259 -26.30 10.77 -11.93
N PHE A 260 -27.36 10.90 -12.73
CA PHE A 260 -28.19 12.12 -12.75
C PHE A 260 -28.83 12.40 -11.38
N GLY A 261 -29.18 11.36 -10.61
CA GLY A 261 -29.70 11.48 -9.25
C GLY A 261 -28.71 12.13 -8.24
N HIS A 262 -27.41 12.19 -8.56
CA HIS A 262 -26.43 12.90 -7.75
C HIS A 262 -26.42 14.42 -8.00
N ILE A 263 -27.18 14.91 -9.02
CA ILE A 263 -27.31 16.35 -9.32
C ILE A 263 -28.48 16.88 -8.52
N GLN A 264 -28.21 17.77 -7.57
CA GLN A 264 -29.22 18.42 -6.75
C GLN A 264 -29.33 19.89 -7.14
N THR A 265 -30.52 20.45 -7.09
CA THR A 265 -30.78 21.88 -7.30
C THR A 265 -31.14 22.49 -5.96
N ALA A 266 -30.41 23.53 -5.55
CA ALA A 266 -30.72 24.30 -4.35
C ALA A 266 -31.90 25.27 -4.59
N ALA A 267 -32.40 25.87 -3.52
CA ALA A 267 -33.54 26.82 -3.59
C ALA A 267 -33.28 28.07 -4.45
N ASP A 268 -32.01 28.46 -4.60
CA ASP A 268 -31.55 29.56 -5.44
C ASP A 268 -31.39 29.16 -6.94
N GLY A 269 -31.72 27.92 -7.29
CA GLY A 269 -31.56 27.39 -8.63
C GLY A 269 -30.16 26.88 -8.98
N GLN A 270 -29.18 27.07 -8.07
CA GLN A 270 -27.83 26.54 -8.31
C GLN A 270 -27.77 25.02 -8.22
N LYS A 271 -27.09 24.39 -9.15
CA LYS A 271 -26.93 22.94 -9.19
C LYS A 271 -25.63 22.51 -8.56
N TYR A 272 -25.68 21.40 -7.84
CA TYR A 272 -24.55 20.80 -7.13
C TYR A 272 -24.47 19.30 -7.44
N ILE A 273 -23.25 18.78 -7.53
CA ILE A 273 -23.00 17.35 -7.42
C ILE A 273 -22.82 17.03 -5.95
N ARG A 274 -23.62 16.12 -5.42
CA ARG A 274 -23.46 15.56 -4.07
C ARG A 274 -23.33 14.06 -4.13
N LYS A 275 -22.22 13.55 -3.65
CA LYS A 275 -21.90 12.11 -3.72
C LYS A 275 -20.82 11.75 -2.72
N GLU A 276 -20.80 10.47 -2.28
CA GLU A 276 -19.67 9.91 -1.57
C GLU A 276 -18.58 9.45 -2.55
N ARG A 277 -17.34 9.71 -2.19
CA ARG A 277 -16.17 9.30 -2.97
C ARG A 277 -15.97 7.80 -2.93
N GLN A 278 -15.76 7.17 -4.08
CA GLN A 278 -15.59 5.71 -4.18
C GLN A 278 -14.42 5.19 -3.33
N LYS A 279 -13.29 5.91 -3.32
CA LYS A 279 -12.06 5.47 -2.63
C LYS A 279 -12.07 5.70 -1.13
N THR A 280 -12.56 6.84 -0.65
CA THR A 280 -12.41 7.28 0.75
C THR A 280 -13.71 7.29 1.52
N LYS A 281 -14.86 7.09 0.86
CA LYS A 281 -16.20 7.19 1.43
C LYS A 281 -16.51 8.55 2.08
N VAL A 282 -15.75 9.58 1.71
CA VAL A 282 -15.98 10.96 2.16
C VAL A 282 -16.98 11.61 1.22
N GLU A 283 -18.02 12.24 1.77
CA GLU A 283 -18.97 13.04 0.99
C GLU A 283 -18.26 14.27 0.40
N PHE A 284 -18.52 14.55 -0.86
CA PHE A 284 -18.12 15.76 -1.53
C PHE A 284 -19.34 16.51 -2.10
N VAL A 285 -19.22 17.81 -2.15
CA VAL A 285 -20.24 18.72 -2.70
C VAL A 285 -19.54 19.67 -3.65
N VAL A 286 -19.91 19.64 -4.93
CA VAL A 286 -19.30 20.48 -5.97
C VAL A 286 -20.38 21.32 -6.65
N PRO A 287 -20.34 22.66 -6.51
CA PRO A 287 -21.17 23.54 -7.32
C PRO A 287 -20.88 23.33 -8.80
N LEU A 288 -21.90 23.19 -9.63
CA LEU A 288 -21.70 22.97 -11.05
C LEU A 288 -21.30 24.26 -11.77
N HIS A 289 -20.12 24.24 -12.32
CA HIS A 289 -19.67 25.24 -13.27
C HIS A 289 -20.47 25.15 -14.57
N PRO A 290 -20.83 26.25 -15.27
CA PRO A 290 -21.61 26.22 -16.51
C PRO A 290 -21.07 25.25 -17.59
N ILE A 291 -19.73 25.15 -17.70
CA ILE A 291 -19.07 24.20 -18.63
C ILE A 291 -19.38 22.75 -18.24
N ALA A 292 -19.32 22.42 -16.95
CA ALA A 292 -19.65 21.07 -16.48
C ALA A 292 -21.13 20.76 -16.69
N GLU A 293 -22.01 21.74 -16.46
CA GLU A 293 -23.45 21.60 -16.73
C GLU A 293 -23.74 21.40 -18.22
N ALA A 294 -23.07 22.14 -19.10
CA ALA A 294 -23.21 21.96 -20.56
C ALA A 294 -22.82 20.54 -20.99
N ILE A 295 -21.75 19.98 -20.42
CA ILE A 295 -21.33 18.58 -20.69
C ILE A 295 -22.40 17.60 -20.22
N ILE A 296 -22.95 17.75 -19.01
CA ILE A 296 -24.05 16.91 -18.50
C ILE A 296 -25.27 16.96 -19.43
N ASN A 297 -25.66 18.17 -19.84
CA ASN A 297 -26.81 18.37 -20.73
C ASN A 297 -26.57 17.73 -22.11
N GLN A 298 -25.34 17.79 -22.62
CA GLN A 298 -24.98 17.12 -23.86
C GLN A 298 -25.02 15.59 -23.71
N CYS A 299 -24.46 15.04 -22.64
CA CYS A 299 -24.55 13.60 -22.34
C CYS A 299 -26.02 13.14 -22.22
N LYS A 300 -26.89 13.98 -21.67
CA LYS A 300 -28.33 13.68 -21.57
C LYS A 300 -29.01 13.62 -22.94
N LYS A 301 -28.63 14.49 -23.88
CA LYS A 301 -29.18 14.49 -25.26
C LYS A 301 -28.66 13.33 -26.09
N GLU A 302 -27.44 12.92 -25.90
CA GLU A 302 -26.76 11.84 -26.65
C GLU A 302 -26.96 10.46 -26.00
N ARG A 303 -27.96 10.30 -25.13
CA ARG A 303 -28.28 9.00 -24.52
C ARG A 303 -28.49 7.92 -25.59
N PRO A 304 -27.80 6.77 -25.49
CA PRO A 304 -28.05 5.65 -26.37
C PRO A 304 -29.50 5.15 -26.21
N SER A 305 -30.07 4.60 -27.28
CA SER A 305 -31.40 4.01 -27.21
C SER A 305 -31.42 2.80 -26.26
N MET A 306 -32.61 2.43 -25.73
CA MET A 306 -32.75 1.26 -24.84
C MET A 306 -32.18 -0.03 -25.43
N LYS A 307 -32.18 -0.21 -26.75
CA LYS A 307 -31.63 -1.38 -27.44
C LYS A 307 -30.08 -1.42 -27.40
N GLU A 308 -29.43 -0.26 -27.51
CA GLU A 308 -27.96 -0.15 -27.44
C GLU A 308 -27.44 -0.28 -26.02
N MET A 309 -28.27 0.04 -25.02
CA MET A 309 -27.90 -0.09 -23.58
C MET A 309 -27.80 -1.54 -23.11
N GLN A 310 -28.55 -2.46 -23.68
CA GLN A 310 -28.49 -3.89 -23.35
C GLN A 310 -27.14 -4.54 -23.68
N THR A 311 -26.36 -3.92 -24.58
CA THR A 311 -25.03 -4.39 -24.97
C THR A 311 -23.91 -3.89 -24.04
N VAL A 312 -24.17 -2.84 -23.25
CA VAL A 312 -23.18 -2.27 -22.29
C VAL A 312 -23.38 -2.94 -20.93
N LYS A 313 -22.55 -3.94 -20.63
CA LYS A 313 -22.60 -4.72 -19.40
C LYS A 313 -22.84 -3.84 -18.17
N GLY A 314 -24.01 -3.95 -17.54
CA GLY A 314 -24.26 -3.68 -16.13
C GLY A 314 -24.43 -2.22 -15.70
N LYS A 315 -24.49 -1.24 -16.62
CA LYS A 315 -24.78 0.17 -16.26
C LYS A 315 -26.24 0.50 -16.61
N GLY A 316 -27.06 0.75 -15.59
CA GLY A 316 -28.43 1.22 -15.75
C GLY A 316 -28.50 2.62 -16.39
N ASP A 317 -29.71 3.04 -16.76
CA ASP A 317 -30.04 4.27 -17.52
C ASP A 317 -29.63 5.59 -16.83
N ASP A 318 -29.24 5.55 -15.57
CA ASP A 318 -29.05 6.75 -14.74
C ASP A 318 -27.64 7.35 -14.76
N PHE A 319 -26.65 6.65 -15.36
CA PHE A 319 -25.27 7.16 -15.41
C PHE A 319 -25.11 8.30 -16.42
N ILE A 320 -24.35 9.34 -16.04
CA ILE A 320 -24.05 10.50 -16.91
C ILE A 320 -23.06 10.11 -18.00
N PHE A 321 -21.99 9.37 -17.62
CA PHE A 321 -20.96 8.94 -18.54
C PHE A 321 -21.07 7.44 -18.82
N HIS A 322 -21.47 7.09 -20.04
CA HIS A 322 -21.55 5.70 -20.50
C HIS A 322 -20.18 5.28 -21.06
N CYS A 323 -19.25 4.86 -20.17
CA CYS A 323 -17.96 4.35 -20.61
C CYS A 323 -18.07 2.89 -21.02
N ALA A 324 -18.06 2.61 -22.32
CA ALA A 324 -17.98 1.25 -22.87
C ALA A 324 -16.56 0.65 -22.72
N CYS A 325 -15.55 1.49 -22.44
CA CYS A 325 -14.13 1.14 -22.46
C CYS A 325 -13.52 1.10 -21.06
N SER A 326 -12.45 0.31 -20.90
CA SER A 326 -11.66 0.31 -19.66
C SER A 326 -10.89 1.62 -19.45
N CYS A 327 -10.52 1.92 -18.20
CA CYS A 327 -9.69 3.10 -17.87
C CYS A 327 -8.38 3.18 -18.67
N SER A 328 -7.80 2.03 -19.06
CA SER A 328 -6.59 1.98 -19.87
C SER A 328 -6.82 2.47 -21.30
N VAL A 329 -7.93 2.06 -21.93
CA VAL A 329 -8.36 2.53 -23.26
C VAL A 329 -8.65 4.03 -23.21
N MET A 330 -9.40 4.49 -22.21
CA MET A 330 -9.68 5.92 -22.01
C MET A 330 -8.40 6.75 -21.84
N SER A 331 -7.41 6.23 -21.13
CA SER A 331 -6.12 6.90 -20.99
C SER A 331 -5.33 6.95 -22.30
N ALA A 332 -5.40 5.90 -23.13
CA ALA A 332 -4.79 5.89 -24.46
C ALA A 332 -5.46 6.91 -25.39
N LYS A 333 -6.80 6.96 -25.42
CA LYS A 333 -7.58 7.94 -26.20
C LYS A 333 -7.29 9.38 -25.75
N LEU A 334 -7.18 9.60 -24.46
CA LEU A 334 -6.80 10.90 -23.91
C LEU A 334 -5.39 11.33 -24.35
N SER A 335 -4.45 10.39 -24.49
CA SER A 335 -3.12 10.68 -25.04
C SER A 335 -3.19 11.16 -26.50
N ILE A 336 -4.08 10.62 -27.32
CA ILE A 336 -4.32 11.07 -28.71
C ILE A 336 -4.87 12.50 -28.70
N VAL A 337 -5.85 12.79 -27.85
CA VAL A 337 -6.42 14.13 -27.68
C VAL A 337 -5.37 15.15 -27.29
N GLY A 338 -4.49 14.82 -26.33
CA GLY A 338 -3.39 15.70 -25.92
C GLY A 338 -2.40 16.02 -27.05
N LYS A 339 -2.06 15.03 -27.85
CA LYS A 339 -1.20 15.22 -29.03
C LYS A 339 -1.87 16.14 -30.08
N ALA A 340 -3.16 15.95 -30.35
CA ALA A 340 -3.91 16.78 -31.28
C ALA A 340 -3.98 18.25 -30.84
N CYS A 341 -3.98 18.54 -29.54
CA CYS A 341 -3.90 19.88 -28.98
C CYS A 341 -2.47 20.43 -28.86
N VAL A 342 -1.45 19.68 -29.28
CA VAL A 342 -0.03 20.05 -29.11
C VAL A 342 0.30 20.36 -27.63
N ILE A 343 -0.29 19.60 -26.71
CA ILE A 343 0.01 19.70 -25.28
C ILE A 343 1.27 18.86 -25.01
N ARG A 344 2.29 19.50 -24.44
CA ARG A 344 3.59 18.86 -24.14
C ARG A 344 3.48 17.71 -23.13
N GLU A 345 2.58 17.90 -22.16
CA GLU A 345 2.38 16.95 -21.06
C GLU A 345 1.47 15.79 -21.47
N ARG A 346 1.81 14.58 -21.05
CA ARG A 346 0.91 13.44 -21.21
C ARG A 346 -0.32 13.62 -20.31
N LEU A 347 -1.50 13.77 -20.93
CA LEU A 347 -2.75 13.93 -20.20
C LEU A 347 -3.09 12.70 -19.35
N SER A 348 -3.58 12.94 -18.15
CA SER A 348 -4.16 11.92 -17.26
C SER A 348 -5.31 12.54 -16.46
N TYR A 349 -6.30 11.73 -16.09
CA TYR A 349 -7.43 12.24 -15.27
C TYR A 349 -6.99 12.79 -13.91
N HIS A 350 -5.86 12.31 -13.39
CA HIS A 350 -5.29 12.87 -12.17
C HIS A 350 -4.76 14.29 -12.39
N MET A 351 -4.17 14.54 -13.57
CA MET A 351 -3.77 15.89 -13.98
C MET A 351 -4.98 16.84 -14.09
N ALA A 352 -6.11 16.37 -14.66
CA ALA A 352 -7.33 17.18 -14.72
C ALA A 352 -7.80 17.60 -13.32
N ARG A 353 -7.77 16.68 -12.38
CA ARG A 353 -8.09 16.96 -10.98
C ARG A 353 -7.08 17.92 -10.32
N HIS A 354 -5.79 17.80 -10.63
CA HIS A 354 -4.78 18.78 -10.20
C HIS A 354 -5.03 20.16 -10.83
N THR A 355 -5.43 20.19 -12.09
CA THR A 355 -5.80 21.44 -12.79
C THR A 355 -6.96 22.13 -12.07
N PHE A 356 -8.01 21.39 -11.68
CA PHE A 356 -9.10 21.94 -10.85
C PHE A 356 -8.58 22.55 -9.55
N GLY A 357 -7.78 21.80 -8.78
CA GLY A 357 -7.25 22.27 -7.50
C GLY A 357 -6.41 23.53 -7.65
N THR A 358 -5.51 23.57 -8.63
CA THR A 358 -4.64 24.72 -8.90
C THR A 358 -5.43 25.93 -9.41
N MET A 359 -6.36 25.73 -10.37
CA MET A 359 -7.21 26.81 -10.90
C MET A 359 -8.11 27.41 -9.82
N SER A 360 -8.71 26.56 -8.98
CA SER A 360 -9.57 27.00 -7.87
C SER A 360 -8.79 27.82 -6.84
N LEU A 361 -7.59 27.35 -6.45
CA LEU A 361 -6.74 28.07 -5.53
C LEU A 361 -6.27 29.40 -6.11
N SER A 362 -5.91 29.43 -7.40
CA SER A 362 -5.54 30.68 -8.11
C SER A 362 -6.72 31.63 -8.23
N ALA A 363 -7.96 31.16 -8.27
CA ALA A 363 -9.17 31.98 -8.23
C ALA A 363 -9.51 32.49 -6.82
N GLY A 364 -8.73 32.16 -5.79
CA GLY A 364 -8.93 32.61 -4.41
C GLY A 364 -9.92 31.75 -3.60
N ILE A 365 -10.29 30.55 -4.07
CA ILE A 365 -11.14 29.64 -3.30
C ILE A 365 -10.33 29.12 -2.12
N PRO A 366 -10.87 29.15 -0.87
CA PRO A 366 -10.18 28.62 0.30
C PRO A 366 -9.84 27.13 0.14
N ILE A 367 -8.68 26.73 0.69
CA ILE A 367 -8.15 25.37 0.53
C ILE A 367 -9.09 24.33 1.17
N GLU A 368 -9.79 24.70 2.24
CA GLU A 368 -10.78 23.86 2.93
C GLU A 368 -11.98 23.57 2.01
N SER A 369 -12.45 24.57 1.29
CA SER A 369 -13.53 24.44 0.30
C SER A 369 -13.09 23.54 -0.85
N ILE A 370 -11.86 23.71 -1.35
CA ILE A 370 -11.30 22.84 -2.39
C ILE A 370 -11.20 21.39 -1.87
N ALA A 371 -10.73 21.19 -0.63
CA ALA A 371 -10.66 19.86 -0.01
C ALA A 371 -12.04 19.20 0.07
N LYS A 372 -13.08 19.93 0.46
CA LYS A 372 -14.47 19.47 0.53
C LYS A 372 -15.00 19.10 -0.86
N MET A 373 -14.81 19.97 -1.86
CA MET A 373 -15.21 19.72 -3.25
C MET A 373 -14.49 18.49 -3.84
N MET A 374 -13.23 18.27 -3.50
CA MET A 374 -12.47 17.13 -3.97
C MET A 374 -12.70 15.86 -3.14
N GLY A 375 -13.42 15.91 -2.02
CA GLY A 375 -13.63 14.76 -1.13
C GLY A 375 -12.34 14.23 -0.52
N HIS A 376 -11.42 15.12 -0.11
CA HIS A 376 -10.21 14.74 0.59
C HIS A 376 -10.52 14.49 2.07
N ALA A 377 -10.04 13.37 2.60
CA ALA A 377 -10.19 13.04 4.01
C ALA A 377 -9.29 13.90 4.93
N SER A 378 -8.23 14.51 4.37
CA SER A 378 -7.32 15.43 5.07
C SER A 378 -6.95 16.58 4.17
N ILE A 379 -6.86 17.79 4.75
CA ILE A 379 -6.43 19.01 4.08
C ILE A 379 -5.01 18.87 3.53
N SER A 380 -4.15 18.08 4.18
CA SER A 380 -2.77 17.82 3.69
C SER A 380 -2.73 17.25 2.27
N SER A 381 -3.77 16.53 1.84
CA SER A 381 -3.89 16.09 0.44
C SER A 381 -4.19 17.25 -0.55
N THR A 382 -4.63 18.41 -0.05
CA THR A 382 -4.94 19.62 -0.83
C THR A 382 -3.80 20.63 -0.74
N GLN A 383 -3.01 20.59 0.34
CA GLN A 383 -1.84 21.46 0.54
C GLN A 383 -0.78 21.33 -0.56
N ILE A 384 -0.78 20.22 -1.30
CA ILE A 384 0.08 20.05 -2.48
C ILE A 384 -0.15 21.17 -3.51
N TYR A 385 -1.39 21.71 -3.61
CA TYR A 385 -1.71 22.84 -4.51
C TYR A 385 -1.25 24.18 -3.96
N ALA A 386 -1.01 24.27 -2.65
CA ALA A 386 -0.53 25.45 -1.97
C ALA A 386 1.00 25.64 -2.05
N GLN A 387 1.70 24.86 -2.89
CA GLN A 387 3.05 25.22 -3.31
C GLN A 387 2.95 26.48 -4.17
N VAL A 388 2.81 27.57 -3.43
CA VAL A 388 2.51 28.92 -3.92
C VAL A 388 3.69 29.36 -4.75
N THR A 389 3.45 29.69 -6.00
CA THR A 389 4.42 30.38 -6.83
C THR A 389 4.58 31.80 -6.29
N ASP A 390 5.78 32.41 -6.41
CA ASP A 390 6.05 33.79 -6.00
C ASP A 390 5.04 34.76 -6.61
N ASN A 391 4.55 34.50 -7.84
CA ASN A 391 3.49 35.23 -8.50
C ASN A 391 2.18 35.26 -7.69
N LYS A 392 1.80 34.12 -7.07
CA LYS A 392 0.57 34.07 -6.26
C LYS A 392 0.71 34.88 -4.97
N ILE A 393 1.88 34.87 -4.35
CA ILE A 393 2.17 35.69 -3.17
C ILE A 393 2.02 37.16 -3.52
N SER A 394 2.61 37.58 -4.65
CA SER A 394 2.50 38.97 -5.15
C SER A 394 1.05 39.35 -5.45
N GLU A 395 0.29 38.50 -6.17
CA GLU A 395 -1.13 38.77 -6.49
C GLU A 395 -2.01 38.87 -5.22
N ASP A 396 -1.77 38.03 -4.22
CA ASP A 396 -2.54 38.06 -2.97
C ASP A 396 -2.20 39.33 -2.14
N MET A 397 -0.93 39.75 -2.15
CA MET A 397 -0.50 40.99 -1.52
C MET A 397 -1.07 42.21 -2.26
N ASP A 398 -1.03 42.23 -3.58
CA ASP A 398 -1.65 43.32 -4.39
C ASP A 398 -3.15 43.44 -4.13
N ARG A 399 -3.83 42.28 -3.99
CA ARG A 399 -5.27 42.28 -3.65
C ARG A 399 -5.54 42.85 -2.27
N LEU A 400 -4.66 42.57 -1.29
CA LEU A 400 -4.75 43.15 0.05
C LEU A 400 -4.55 44.67 0.01
N ILE A 401 -3.52 45.15 -0.68
CA ILE A 401 -3.20 46.58 -0.86
C ILE A 401 -4.38 47.30 -1.49
N ARG A 402 -4.95 46.78 -2.58
CA ARG A 402 -6.14 47.39 -3.24
C ARG A 402 -7.37 47.47 -2.31
N LYS A 403 -7.57 46.44 -1.44
CA LYS A 403 -8.67 46.48 -0.47
C LYS A 403 -8.47 47.54 0.60
N HIS A 404 -7.24 47.81 1.01
CA HIS A 404 -6.96 48.93 1.94
C HIS A 404 -7.16 50.30 1.29
N GLN A 405 -6.63 50.49 0.09
CA GLN A 405 -6.82 51.76 -0.65
C GLN A 405 -8.28 52.06 -0.93
N THR A 406 -9.12 51.06 -1.23
CA THR A 406 -10.58 51.27 -1.43
C THR A 406 -11.33 51.54 -0.13
N LYS A 407 -10.79 51.23 1.06
CA LYS A 407 -11.37 51.60 2.35
C LYS A 407 -11.02 53.06 2.71
N GLU A 408 -9.76 53.45 2.52
CA GLU A 408 -9.29 54.80 2.80
C GLU A 408 -10.04 55.86 1.93
N THR A 409 -10.25 55.58 0.64
CA THR A 409 -11.03 56.46 -0.25
C THR A 409 -12.53 56.55 0.10
N LYS A 410 -13.08 55.59 0.85
CA LYS A 410 -14.47 55.64 1.32
C LYS A 410 -14.62 56.33 2.67
N GLU A 411 -13.56 56.38 3.48
CA GLU A 411 -13.55 57.12 4.77
C GLU A 411 -13.23 58.62 4.58
N GLU A 412 -12.55 58.97 3.49
CA GLU A 412 -12.30 60.38 3.14
C GLU A 412 -13.49 61.08 2.42
N THR A 413 -14.56 60.33 2.06
CA THR A 413 -15.71 60.84 1.31
C THR A 413 -16.97 60.92 2.19
N VAL A 414 -16.89 60.77 3.51
CA VAL A 414 -17.91 60.97 4.51
C VAL A 414 -17.51 62.16 5.41
#